data_241de461d90e69019e10c0a97071928b
#
_entry.id   241de461d90e69019e10c0a97071928b
#
_cell.length_a   1.000
_cell.length_b   1.000
_cell.length_c   1.000
_cell.angle_alpha   90.00
_cell.angle_beta   90.00
_cell.angle_gamma   90.00
#
_symmetry.space_group_name_H-M   'P 1'
#
loop_
_entity.id
_entity.type
_entity.pdbx_description
1 polymer ?
#
loop_
_entity_poly.entity_id
_entity_poly.type
_entity_poly.pdbx_seq_one_letter_code
_entity_poly.pdbx_strand_id
1 'polypeptide(L)'
;MEDPDRKIEVVLLACGSFNPITNMHLRLFELARDYFHETGKYKVIKGIISPVGDAYKKKGLISANHRVTMAKLATKNSDWVEVDDWESCQSEWLETLKVLRYHHEKLLSADVTNSVQDAVPITKLGRKRKQEPNRHEPIKKKNQSPVVKS
;
A
#
# COMPACT_ATOMS: atom_id res chain seq x y z
N MET A 1 -29.17 -12.98 5.46
CA MET A 1 -28.37 -13.79 6.22
C MET A 1 -26.99 -13.87 5.71
N GLU A 2 -26.05 -13.69 6.56
CA GLU A 2 -24.70 -13.69 6.12
C GLU A 2 -24.11 -15.04 6.10
N ASP A 3 -23.27 -15.30 5.17
CA ASP A 3 -22.58 -16.56 5.04
C ASP A 3 -21.44 -16.52 6.04
N PRO A 4 -21.40 -17.40 7.01
CA PRO A 4 -20.34 -17.38 8.01
C PRO A 4 -18.96 -17.64 7.42
N ASP A 5 -18.90 -18.21 6.24
CA ASP A 5 -17.62 -18.48 5.62
C ASP A 5 -17.22 -17.36 4.67
N ARG A 6 -18.02 -16.34 4.55
CA ARG A 6 -17.70 -15.27 3.64
C ARG A 6 -16.56 -14.47 4.18
N LYS A 7 -15.58 -14.17 3.34
CA LYS A 7 -14.43 -13.42 3.76
C LYS A 7 -14.50 -12.00 3.24
N ILE A 8 -13.90 -11.08 3.98
CA ILE A 8 -13.86 -9.70 3.56
C ILE A 8 -12.68 -9.53 2.62
N GLU A 9 -12.92 -9.00 1.46
CA GLU A 9 -11.86 -8.80 0.49
C GLU A 9 -11.08 -7.55 0.82
N VAL A 10 -9.76 -7.61 0.78
CA VAL A 10 -8.93 -6.48 1.09
C VAL A 10 -7.86 -6.30 0.02
N VAL A 11 -7.45 -5.07 -0.17
CA VAL A 11 -6.36 -4.73 -1.05
C VAL A 11 -5.29 -4.12 -0.17
N LEU A 12 -4.05 -4.56 -0.34
CA LEU A 12 -2.93 -4.02 0.43
C LEU A 12 -2.32 -2.88 -0.36
N LEU A 13 -2.06 -1.77 0.30
CA LEU A 13 -1.46 -0.62 -0.34
C LEU A 13 -0.18 -0.26 0.38
N ALA A 14 0.90 -0.16 -0.34
CA ALA A 14 2.17 0.26 0.22
C ALA A 14 2.60 1.56 -0.42
N CYS A 15 2.67 2.61 0.38
CA CYS A 15 3.13 3.91 -0.07
C CYS A 15 4.53 4.13 0.46
N GLY A 16 5.42 4.59 -0.37
CA GLY A 16 6.78 4.81 0.07
C GLY A 16 7.62 5.34 -1.04
N SER A 17 8.89 5.61 -0.76
CA SER A 17 9.76 6.12 -1.79
C SER A 17 10.24 5.04 -2.74
N PHE A 18 10.42 3.83 -2.28
CA PHE A 18 10.93 2.72 -3.09
C PHE A 18 12.15 3.22 -3.91
N ASN A 19 13.21 3.56 -3.23
CA ASN A 19 14.33 4.26 -3.80
C ASN A 19 15.64 3.49 -3.64
N PRO A 20 15.80 2.35 -4.27
CA PRO A 20 14.85 1.66 -5.12
C PRO A 20 14.05 0.62 -4.34
N ILE A 21 13.16 -0.04 -5.02
CA ILE A 21 12.43 -1.15 -4.43
C ILE A 21 13.40 -2.28 -4.15
N THR A 22 13.17 -3.03 -3.10
CA THR A 22 14.04 -4.14 -2.73
C THR A 22 13.21 -5.39 -2.45
N ASN A 23 13.88 -6.50 -2.28
CA ASN A 23 13.19 -7.73 -1.94
C ASN A 23 12.48 -7.62 -0.60
N MET A 24 13.00 -6.81 0.30
CA MET A 24 12.34 -6.61 1.58
C MET A 24 10.96 -5.99 1.38
N HIS A 25 10.83 -5.04 0.48
CA HIS A 25 9.54 -4.43 0.20
C HIS A 25 8.56 -5.48 -0.30
N LEU A 26 9.02 -6.34 -1.20
CA LEU A 26 8.16 -7.38 -1.74
C LEU A 26 7.79 -8.40 -0.68
N ARG A 27 8.72 -8.70 0.20
CA ARG A 27 8.49 -9.65 1.26
C ARG A 27 7.40 -9.17 2.21
N LEU A 28 7.31 -7.87 2.42
CA LEU A 28 6.29 -7.34 3.30
C LEU A 28 4.88 -7.62 2.79
N PHE A 29 4.69 -7.62 1.47
CA PHE A 29 3.41 -7.98 0.90
C PHE A 29 3.08 -9.44 1.19
N GLU A 30 4.07 -10.32 1.08
CA GLU A 30 3.85 -11.73 1.33
C GLU A 30 3.49 -11.97 2.80
N LEU A 31 4.20 -11.33 3.68
CA LEU A 31 3.95 -11.50 5.11
C LEU A 31 2.57 -10.98 5.49
N ALA A 32 2.18 -9.84 4.95
CA ALA A 32 0.88 -9.27 5.25
C ALA A 32 -0.24 -10.15 4.72
N ARG A 33 -0.06 -10.67 3.51
CA ARG A 33 -1.06 -11.53 2.91
C ARG A 33 -1.24 -12.80 3.73
N ASP A 34 -0.12 -13.40 4.15
CA ASP A 34 -0.19 -14.61 4.95
C ASP A 34 -0.90 -14.34 6.28
N TYR A 35 -0.59 -13.20 6.87
CA TYR A 35 -1.21 -12.84 8.15
C TYR A 35 -2.73 -12.75 8.00
N PHE A 36 -3.20 -12.06 6.98
CA PHE A 36 -4.63 -11.90 6.80
C PHE A 36 -5.31 -13.22 6.47
N HIS A 37 -4.67 -14.06 5.68
CA HIS A 37 -5.28 -15.33 5.33
C HIS A 37 -5.34 -16.26 6.54
N GLU A 38 -4.39 -16.15 7.45
CA GLU A 38 -4.41 -16.98 8.64
C GLU A 38 -5.57 -16.66 9.55
N THR A 39 -6.08 -15.44 9.51
CA THR A 39 -7.20 -15.10 10.39
C THR A 39 -8.47 -15.77 9.95
N GLY A 40 -8.54 -16.20 8.70
CA GLY A 40 -9.75 -16.80 8.17
C GLY A 40 -10.87 -15.83 7.89
N LYS A 41 -10.67 -14.54 8.17
CA LYS A 41 -11.71 -13.54 7.98
C LYS A 41 -11.52 -12.70 6.75
N TYR A 42 -10.30 -12.67 6.21
CA TYR A 42 -10.00 -11.77 5.10
C TYR A 42 -9.42 -12.51 3.93
N LYS A 43 -9.65 -11.98 2.75
CA LYS A 43 -9.06 -12.52 1.55
C LYS A 43 -8.35 -11.39 0.86
N VAL A 44 -7.04 -11.47 0.74
CA VAL A 44 -6.26 -10.45 0.06
C VAL A 44 -6.34 -10.71 -1.43
N ILE A 45 -6.90 -9.76 -2.16
CA ILE A 45 -7.10 -9.95 -3.59
C ILE A 45 -6.08 -9.22 -4.44
N LYS A 46 -5.39 -8.24 -3.89
CA LYS A 46 -4.45 -7.46 -4.66
C LYS A 46 -3.52 -6.68 -3.75
N GLY A 47 -2.31 -6.45 -4.23
CA GLY A 47 -1.37 -5.57 -3.56
C GLY A 47 -1.01 -4.44 -4.53
N ILE A 48 -0.89 -3.23 -4.02
CA ILE A 48 -0.55 -2.07 -4.82
C ILE A 48 0.65 -1.37 -4.24
N ILE A 49 1.66 -1.12 -5.08
CA ILE A 49 2.83 -0.35 -4.70
C ILE A 49 2.62 1.04 -5.28
N SER A 50 2.62 2.05 -4.42
CA SER A 50 2.39 3.42 -4.86
C SER A 50 3.61 4.27 -4.51
N PRO A 51 4.55 4.44 -5.43
CA PRO A 51 5.75 5.23 -5.14
C PRO A 51 5.43 6.71 -5.01
N VAL A 52 6.13 7.37 -4.11
CA VAL A 52 5.93 8.80 -3.90
C VAL A 52 6.50 9.55 -5.09
N GLY A 53 5.98 10.73 -5.35
CA GLY A 53 6.44 11.52 -6.47
C GLY A 53 7.69 12.31 -6.16
N ASP A 54 8.24 12.94 -7.18
CA ASP A 54 9.44 13.73 -7.03
C ASP A 54 9.20 14.98 -6.17
N ALA A 55 7.97 15.39 -6.07
CA ALA A 55 7.63 16.55 -5.25
C ALA A 55 7.91 16.31 -3.77
N TYR A 56 8.12 15.08 -3.37
CA TYR A 56 8.48 14.75 -2.01
C TYR A 56 9.84 15.37 -1.66
N LYS A 57 10.69 15.55 -2.63
CA LYS A 57 11.95 16.28 -2.45
C LYS A 57 12.87 15.76 -1.38
N LYS A 58 12.92 14.49 -1.21
CA LYS A 58 13.81 13.88 -0.26
C LYS A 58 15.19 13.82 -0.87
N LYS A 59 16.20 14.13 -0.07
CA LYS A 59 17.57 14.11 -0.57
C LYS A 59 17.93 12.71 -1.07
N GLY A 60 18.55 12.64 -2.20
CA GLY A 60 18.95 11.35 -2.77
C GLY A 60 17.84 10.58 -3.44
N LEU A 61 16.68 11.19 -3.60
CA LEU A 61 15.57 10.49 -4.20
C LEU A 61 15.78 10.41 -5.71
N ILE A 62 15.80 9.20 -6.23
CA ILE A 62 15.91 8.97 -7.65
C ILE A 62 14.61 9.38 -8.31
N SER A 63 14.63 9.81 -9.54
CA SER A 63 13.41 10.30 -10.18
C SER A 63 12.31 9.24 -10.16
N ALA A 64 11.08 9.69 -10.05
CA ALA A 64 9.93 8.78 -9.97
C ALA A 64 9.83 7.90 -11.19
N ASN A 65 10.20 8.41 -12.35
CA ASN A 65 10.15 7.64 -13.56
C ASN A 65 10.97 6.37 -13.41
N HIS A 66 12.18 6.47 -12.87
CA HIS A 66 13.03 5.30 -12.67
C HIS A 66 12.52 4.42 -11.55
N ARG A 67 12.05 5.03 -10.47
CA ARG A 67 11.58 4.23 -9.33
C ARG A 67 10.35 3.42 -9.68
N VAL A 68 9.43 4.02 -10.44
CA VAL A 68 8.24 3.32 -10.90
C VAL A 68 8.62 2.18 -11.87
N THR A 69 9.55 2.47 -12.79
CA THR A 69 9.98 1.45 -13.73
C THR A 69 10.63 0.27 -13.02
N MET A 70 11.48 0.55 -12.04
CA MET A 70 12.13 -0.52 -11.30
C MET A 70 11.11 -1.33 -10.52
N ALA A 71 10.11 -0.68 -9.96
CA ALA A 71 9.08 -1.40 -9.22
C ALA A 71 8.25 -2.28 -10.16
N LYS A 72 7.96 -1.78 -11.35
CA LYS A 72 7.21 -2.57 -12.33
C LYS A 72 8.01 -3.79 -12.76
N LEU A 73 9.32 -3.64 -12.93
CA LEU A 73 10.15 -4.76 -13.29
C LEU A 73 10.21 -5.77 -12.16
N ALA A 74 10.26 -5.30 -10.93
CA ALA A 74 10.34 -6.19 -9.78
C ALA A 74 9.06 -6.98 -9.57
N THR A 75 7.93 -6.47 -10.03
CA THR A 75 6.65 -7.16 -9.85
C THR A 75 6.17 -7.83 -11.13
N LYS A 76 7.01 -7.83 -12.16
CA LYS A 76 6.62 -8.35 -13.44
C LYS A 76 6.04 -9.75 -13.41
N ASN A 77 6.58 -10.59 -12.57
CA ASN A 77 6.11 -11.97 -12.51
C ASN A 77 5.09 -12.22 -11.41
N SER A 78 4.65 -11.16 -10.75
CA SER A 78 3.64 -11.32 -9.72
C SER A 78 2.27 -11.26 -10.36
N ASP A 79 1.37 -12.14 -9.92
CA ASP A 79 0.01 -12.13 -10.43
C ASP A 79 -0.94 -11.41 -9.50
N TRP A 80 -0.45 -10.83 -8.43
CA TRP A 80 -1.34 -10.14 -7.49
C TRP A 80 -0.81 -8.78 -7.01
N VAL A 81 0.49 -8.49 -7.15
CA VAL A 81 1.04 -7.21 -6.75
C VAL A 81 1.32 -6.39 -7.98
N GLU A 82 0.83 -5.16 -8.00
CA GLU A 82 1.04 -4.29 -9.14
C GLU A 82 1.51 -2.92 -8.67
N VAL A 83 2.01 -2.10 -9.60
CA VAL A 83 2.50 -0.78 -9.30
C VAL A 83 1.53 0.23 -9.88
N ASP A 84 1.21 1.25 -9.10
CA ASP A 84 0.33 2.31 -9.57
C ASP A 84 1.11 3.62 -9.52
N ASP A 85 1.04 4.41 -10.56
CA ASP A 85 1.81 5.62 -10.66
C ASP A 85 1.01 6.90 -10.46
N TRP A 86 -0.23 6.78 -10.02
CA TRP A 86 -1.06 7.96 -9.84
C TRP A 86 -0.41 8.96 -8.88
N GLU A 87 0.06 8.48 -7.75
CA GLU A 87 0.67 9.33 -6.76
C GLU A 87 1.93 10.00 -7.30
N SER A 88 2.75 9.25 -8.00
CA SER A 88 4.01 9.77 -8.49
C SER A 88 3.83 10.77 -9.63
N CYS A 89 2.68 10.78 -10.25
CA CYS A 89 2.40 11.70 -11.35
C CYS A 89 1.80 13.03 -10.88
N GLN A 90 1.56 13.17 -9.59
CA GLN A 90 0.98 14.41 -9.09
C GLN A 90 2.04 15.50 -9.02
N SER A 91 1.63 16.73 -9.24
CA SER A 91 2.57 17.83 -9.23
C SER A 91 2.97 18.23 -7.81
N GLU A 92 2.23 17.76 -6.82
CA GLU A 92 2.53 18.08 -5.45
C GLU A 92 2.61 16.83 -4.64
N TRP A 93 3.30 16.90 -3.53
CA TRP A 93 3.36 15.76 -2.61
C TRP A 93 2.00 15.57 -1.96
N LEU A 94 1.55 14.34 -1.87
CA LEU A 94 0.28 14.03 -1.26
C LEU A 94 0.47 13.24 0.01
N GLU A 95 -0.38 13.49 0.99
CA GLU A 95 -0.36 12.71 2.19
C GLU A 95 -0.86 11.32 1.92
N THR A 96 -0.38 10.38 2.68
CA THR A 96 -0.78 8.98 2.52
C THR A 96 -2.29 8.79 2.56
N LEU A 97 -2.96 9.56 3.40
CA LEU A 97 -4.41 9.42 3.50
C LEU A 97 -5.11 9.74 2.19
N LYS A 98 -4.59 10.74 1.46
CA LYS A 98 -5.19 11.09 0.18
C LYS A 98 -4.97 10.01 -0.85
N VAL A 99 -3.80 9.38 -0.81
CA VAL A 99 -3.50 8.29 -1.73
C VAL A 99 -4.39 7.09 -1.41
N LEU A 100 -4.56 6.81 -0.14
CA LEU A 100 -5.41 5.71 0.29
C LEU A 100 -6.84 5.96 -0.18
N ARG A 101 -7.32 7.19 -0.02
CA ARG A 101 -8.67 7.52 -0.41
C ARG A 101 -8.86 7.39 -1.92
N TYR A 102 -7.86 7.80 -2.68
CA TYR A 102 -7.94 7.68 -4.13
C TYR A 102 -8.10 6.21 -4.53
N HIS A 103 -7.29 5.33 -3.96
CA HIS A 103 -7.35 3.93 -4.33
C HIS A 103 -8.65 3.28 -3.85
N HIS A 104 -9.13 3.69 -2.69
CA HIS A 104 -10.38 3.15 -2.18
C HIS A 104 -11.53 3.51 -3.11
N GLU A 105 -11.58 4.78 -3.54
CA GLU A 105 -12.64 5.22 -4.43
C GLU A 105 -12.54 4.55 -5.79
N LYS A 106 -11.33 4.33 -6.26
CA LYS A 106 -11.14 3.69 -7.54
C LYS A 106 -11.62 2.25 -7.51
N LEU A 107 -11.35 1.55 -6.41
CA LEU A 107 -11.79 0.19 -6.28
C LEU A 107 -13.31 0.11 -6.15
N LEU A 108 -13.93 1.05 -5.46
CA LEU A 108 -15.37 1.06 -5.36
C LEU A 108 -16.00 1.30 -6.71
N SER A 109 -15.44 2.17 -7.52
CA SER A 109 -15.99 2.42 -8.83
C SER A 109 -15.86 1.23 -9.73
N ALA A 110 -14.79 0.49 -9.61
CA ALA A 110 -14.58 -0.64 -10.48
C ALA A 110 -15.49 -1.80 -10.13
N ASP A 111 -15.91 -1.87 -8.89
CA ASP A 111 -16.71 -2.99 -8.46
C ASP A 111 -18.08 -2.53 -8.11
N VAL A 112 -18.81 -2.11 -9.12
CA VAL A 112 -20.13 -1.60 -8.85
C VAL A 112 -21.11 -2.63 -8.51
N THR A 113 -20.84 -3.87 -8.77
CA THR A 113 -21.83 -4.88 -8.50
C THR A 113 -21.77 -5.38 -7.09
N ASN A 114 -20.72 -5.16 -6.39
CA ASN A 114 -20.61 -5.66 -5.06
C ASN A 114 -20.97 -4.63 -4.07
N SER A 115 -21.55 -5.03 -3.05
CA SER A 115 -21.85 -4.12 -2.04
C SER A 115 -20.60 -3.68 -1.45
N VAL A 116 -20.47 -2.44 -1.23
CA VAL A 116 -19.31 -1.94 -0.76
C VAL A 116 -19.17 -2.04 0.67
N GLN A 117 -18.08 -2.44 1.17
CA GLN A 117 -17.85 -2.50 2.54
C GLN A 117 -16.93 -1.39 2.86
N ASP A 118 -17.01 -0.87 3.99
CA ASP A 118 -16.13 0.16 4.41
C ASP A 118 -14.78 -0.41 4.59
N ALA A 119 -13.80 0.25 4.11
CA ALA A 119 -12.46 -0.23 4.24
C ALA A 119 -12.02 -0.08 5.66
N VAL A 120 -11.52 -1.10 6.21
CA VAL A 120 -11.04 -1.03 7.54
C VAL A 120 -9.60 -0.60 7.47
N PRO A 121 -9.26 0.48 8.09
CA PRO A 121 -7.93 0.95 7.97
C PRO A 121 -6.93 0.10 8.70
N ILE A 122 -6.26 -0.70 7.99
CA ILE A 122 -5.26 -1.50 8.56
C ILE A 122 -4.18 -0.64 9.07
N THR A 123 -4.06 0.58 8.56
CA THR A 123 -3.15 1.51 9.05
C THR A 123 -3.31 1.72 10.51
N LYS A 124 -4.50 1.66 11.03
CA LYS A 124 -4.68 1.87 12.42
C LYS A 124 -4.04 0.82 13.24
N LEU A 125 -4.08 -0.38 12.82
CA LEU A 125 -3.45 -1.45 13.54
C LEU A 125 -1.96 -1.28 13.51
N GLY A 126 -1.43 -0.93 12.38
CA GLY A 126 -0.03 -0.74 12.29
C GLY A 126 0.42 0.43 13.09
N ARG A 127 -0.38 1.49 13.12
CA ARG A 127 -0.04 2.62 13.82
C ARG A 127 0.00 2.37 15.28
N LYS A 128 -0.86 1.63 15.84
CA LYS A 128 -0.80 1.35 17.18
C LYS A 128 0.45 0.72 17.55
N ARG A 129 0.93 -0.20 16.82
CA ARG A 129 2.13 -0.81 17.16
C ARG A 129 3.27 0.08 17.08
N LYS A 130 3.30 0.96 16.15
CA LYS A 130 4.36 1.77 16.01
C LYS A 130 4.42 2.82 16.93
N GLN A 131 3.39 3.22 17.46
CA GLN A 131 3.38 4.25 18.21
C GLN A 131 4.15 4.10 19.33
N GLU A 132 4.46 3.14 19.67
CA GLU A 132 5.18 3.04 20.63
C GLU A 132 6.40 3.40 20.39
N PRO A 133 6.94 3.78 20.04
CA PRO A 133 8.22 4.26 19.97
C PRO A 133 8.38 5.51 19.43
N ASN A 134 8.40 5.89 19.30
CA ASN A 134 8.85 6.75 18.72
C ASN A 134 9.08 7.57 18.23
N ARG A 135 9.07 7.86 18.45
CA ARG A 135 9.22 8.57 17.94
C ARG A 135 9.82 9.20 17.30
N HIS A 136 10.14 9.28 17.19
CA HIS A 136 10.69 9.89 16.55
C HIS A 136 11.19 9.90 15.65
N GLU A 137 11.19 9.61 15.61
CA GLU A 137 11.58 9.62 14.72
C GLU A 137 11.51 9.62 13.87
N PRO A 138 11.27 9.87 13.89
CA PRO A 138 11.13 9.88 13.00
C PRO A 138 11.15 9.87 12.05
N ILE A 139 10.93 9.86 11.79
CA ILE A 139 10.82 9.78 10.89
C ILE A 139 11.12 9.40 10.03
N LYS A 140 11.47 9.18 9.88
CA LYS A 140 11.76 8.81 9.07
C LYS A 140 11.65 7.88 8.63
N LYS A 141 11.64 7.30 8.84
CA LYS A 141 11.53 6.36 8.52
C LYS A 141 10.53 6.02 8.03
N LYS A 142 9.95 6.35 8.27
CA LYS A 142 8.88 6.17 7.92
C LYS A 142 8.67 6.16 6.61
N ASN A 143 9.21 6.74 5.98
CA ASN A 143 8.87 6.86 4.73
C ASN A 143 9.20 5.71 3.95
N GLN A 144 9.96 4.89 4.30
CA GLN A 144 10.15 3.88 3.50
C GLN A 144 9.51 2.75 3.90
N SER A 145 8.95 2.71 4.97
CA SER A 145 8.30 1.57 5.31
C SER A 145 7.06 1.45 4.61
N PRO A 146 6.76 0.46 3.97
CA PRO A 146 5.52 0.29 3.35
C PRO A 146 4.54 0.26 4.39
N VAL A 147 3.62 1.07 4.29
CA VAL A 147 2.57 1.06 5.22
C VAL A 147 1.53 0.24 4.62
N VAL A 148 1.14 -0.81 5.23
CA VAL A 148 0.13 -1.68 4.70
C VAL A 148 -1.19 -1.12 5.00
N LYS A 149 -1.96 -0.80 3.98
CA LYS A 149 -3.25 -0.24 4.17
C LYS A 149 -4.23 -0.93 3.32
N SER A 150 -5.41 -0.94 3.63
CA SER A 150 -6.40 -1.56 2.78
C SER A 150 -7.64 -0.74 2.67
#